data_4b0bb90340cc14547944d50810f740f9
#
_entry.id   4b0bb90340cc14547944d50810f740f9
#
_cell.length_a   1.000
_cell.length_b   1.000
_cell.length_c   1.000
_cell.angle_alpha   90.00
_cell.angle_beta   90.00
_cell.angle_gamma   90.00
#
_symmetry.space_group_name_H-M   'P 1'
#
loop_
_entity.id
_entity.type
_entity.pdbx_description
1 polymer ?
#
loop_
_entity_poly.entity_id
_entity_poly.type
_entity_poly.pdbx_seq_one_letter_code
_entity_poly.pdbx_strand_id
1 'polypeptide(L)'
;MQILEHGQEHGRTLLFFPCTAEPVWAFDDTVAQLSQSWHIFQVVYDGHQPEYPGDFTSVEQTVDAVISYLKSCGISQLDGAYGCSMGGACLTRMLALGEMTIGRAIIDGGITPYQLPFLVRKLLLARDVLSFKMAANSRKVLEAAF
;
A
#
# COMPACT_ATOMS: atom_id res chain seq x y z
N MET A 1 7.06 8.60 2.45
CA MET A 1 6.50 7.33 2.95
C MET A 1 6.90 7.16 4.40
N GLN A 2 6.00 6.64 5.23
CA GLN A 2 6.29 6.23 6.60
C GLN A 2 5.90 4.78 6.82
N ILE A 3 6.47 4.18 7.84
CA ILE A 3 6.07 2.85 8.33
C ILE A 3 5.75 3.02 9.81
N LEU A 4 4.53 2.67 10.18
CA LEU A 4 4.10 2.61 11.56
C LEU A 4 4.33 1.20 12.08
N GLU A 5 4.93 1.10 13.27
CA GLU A 5 5.21 -0.18 13.90
C GLU A 5 4.30 -0.39 15.11
N HIS A 6 3.75 -1.60 15.22
CA HIS A 6 2.89 -2.00 16.33
C HIS A 6 3.29 -3.39 16.82
N GLY A 7 3.20 -3.65 18.12
CA GLY A 7 3.53 -4.97 18.70
C GLY A 7 5.00 -5.35 18.55
N GLN A 8 5.91 -4.39 18.69
CA GLN A 8 7.37 -4.57 18.49
C GLN A 8 8.01 -5.61 19.41
N GLU A 9 7.34 -5.97 20.50
CA GLU A 9 7.76 -7.02 21.45
C GLU A 9 7.61 -8.44 20.90
N HIS A 10 6.90 -8.60 19.78
CA HIS A 10 6.63 -9.91 19.18
C HIS A 10 7.66 -10.28 18.12
N GLY A 11 8.05 -11.56 18.09
CA GLY A 11 9.01 -12.06 17.10
C GLY A 11 8.41 -12.41 15.74
N ARG A 12 7.05 -12.50 15.63
CA ARG A 12 6.37 -12.78 14.36
C ARG A 12 6.09 -11.47 13.63
N THR A 13 6.47 -11.39 12.37
CA THR A 13 6.42 -10.15 11.59
C THR A 13 5.35 -10.18 10.51
N LEU A 14 4.60 -9.08 10.41
CA LEU A 14 3.57 -8.87 9.40
C LEU A 14 3.78 -7.51 8.71
N LEU A 15 3.95 -7.52 7.40
CA LEU A 15 3.93 -6.32 6.58
C LEU A 15 2.52 -6.05 6.05
N PHE A 16 2.08 -4.79 6.13
CA PHE A 16 0.75 -4.37 5.74
C PHE A 16 0.79 -3.23 4.73
N PHE A 17 0.37 -3.50 3.49
CA PHE A 17 0.19 -2.53 2.43
C PHE A 17 -1.30 -2.19 2.26
N PRO A 18 -1.77 -1.00 2.67
CA PRO A 18 -3.18 -0.60 2.54
C PRO A 18 -3.59 -0.30 1.09
N CYS A 19 -4.88 -0.04 0.89
CA CYS A 19 -5.43 0.44 -0.38
C CYS A 19 -5.00 1.88 -0.68
N THR A 20 -5.26 2.31 -1.92
CA THR A 20 -5.12 3.72 -2.32
C THR A 20 -6.09 4.60 -1.53
N ALA A 21 -5.61 5.74 -1.04
CA ALA A 21 -6.39 6.76 -0.32
C ALA A 21 -7.13 6.24 0.92
N GLU A 22 -6.74 5.10 1.45
CA GLU A 22 -7.32 4.54 2.66
C GLU A 22 -6.66 5.17 3.89
N PRO A 23 -7.44 5.74 4.82
CA PRO A 23 -6.87 6.37 6.00
C PRO A 23 -6.30 5.33 6.97
N VAL A 24 -5.24 5.69 7.71
CA VAL A 24 -4.58 4.80 8.68
C VAL A 24 -5.57 4.22 9.68
N TRP A 25 -6.49 5.03 10.19
CA TRP A 25 -7.48 4.63 11.18
C TRP A 25 -8.47 3.55 10.70
N ALA A 26 -8.61 3.35 9.38
CA ALA A 26 -9.48 2.29 8.85
C ALA A 26 -9.07 0.88 9.29
N PHE A 27 -7.81 0.73 9.71
CA PHE A 27 -7.25 -0.54 10.17
C PHE A 27 -7.00 -0.60 11.68
N ASP A 28 -7.39 0.43 12.45
CA ASP A 28 -7.06 0.51 13.88
C ASP A 28 -7.51 -0.73 14.66
N ASP A 29 -8.74 -1.21 14.44
CA ASP A 29 -9.25 -2.40 15.12
C ASP A 29 -8.48 -3.66 14.71
N THR A 30 -8.17 -3.80 13.42
CA THR A 30 -7.41 -4.94 12.90
C THR A 30 -5.99 -4.93 13.42
N VAL A 31 -5.34 -3.76 13.39
CA VAL A 31 -3.99 -3.57 13.90
C VAL A 31 -3.96 -3.83 15.41
N ALA A 32 -4.91 -3.29 16.18
CA ALA A 32 -5.00 -3.51 17.61
C ALA A 32 -5.15 -4.99 17.99
N GLN A 33 -5.92 -5.76 17.20
CA GLN A 33 -6.06 -7.20 17.40
C GLN A 33 -4.79 -7.98 17.06
N LEU A 34 -4.21 -7.70 15.88
CA LEU A 34 -3.07 -8.45 15.39
C LEU A 34 -1.79 -8.11 16.16
N SER A 35 -1.62 -6.86 16.61
CA SER A 35 -0.45 -6.42 17.39
C SER A 35 -0.33 -7.08 18.76
N GLN A 36 -1.36 -7.81 19.23
CA GLN A 36 -1.28 -8.62 20.42
C GLN A 36 -0.40 -9.87 20.26
N SER A 37 -0.02 -10.22 19.03
CA SER A 37 0.77 -11.43 18.73
C SER A 37 1.71 -11.28 17.53
N TRP A 38 1.69 -10.12 16.88
CA TRP A 38 2.51 -9.83 15.71
C TRP A 38 3.19 -8.47 15.83
N HIS A 39 4.43 -8.39 15.39
CA HIS A 39 5.10 -7.13 15.07
C HIS A 39 4.65 -6.70 13.66
N ILE A 40 3.87 -5.63 13.58
CA ILE A 40 3.24 -5.17 12.33
C ILE A 40 4.02 -3.96 11.79
N PHE A 41 4.35 -4.01 10.52
CA PHE A 41 4.88 -2.90 9.72
C PHE A 41 3.77 -2.38 8.81
N GLN A 42 3.05 -1.34 9.23
CA GLN A 42 1.97 -0.72 8.45
C GLN A 42 2.53 0.40 7.58
N VAL A 43 2.42 0.25 6.26
CA VAL A 43 2.89 1.25 5.31
C VAL A 43 1.90 2.41 5.21
N VAL A 44 2.42 3.64 5.26
CA VAL A 44 1.67 4.87 4.99
C VAL A 44 2.29 5.54 3.77
N TYR A 45 1.51 5.61 2.69
CA TYR A 45 1.99 6.19 1.44
C TYR A 45 2.07 7.72 1.52
N ASP A 46 3.05 8.30 0.85
CA ASP A 46 3.18 9.75 0.72
C ASP A 46 1.92 10.35 0.07
N GLY A 47 1.46 11.47 0.61
CA GLY A 47 0.30 12.21 0.10
C GLY A 47 -1.06 11.55 0.31
N HIS A 48 -1.12 10.40 1.02
CA HIS A 48 -2.38 9.71 1.32
C HIS A 48 -2.99 10.14 2.66
N GLN A 49 -2.23 10.84 3.49
CA GLN A 49 -2.66 11.33 4.80
C GLN A 49 -2.22 12.77 4.98
N PRO A 50 -3.07 13.65 5.56
CA PRO A 50 -2.69 15.04 5.83
C PRO A 50 -1.44 15.17 6.72
N GLU A 51 -1.27 14.24 7.66
CA GLU A 51 -0.15 14.20 8.61
C GLU A 51 1.16 13.74 7.95
N TYR A 52 1.08 13.10 6.80
CA TYR A 52 2.21 12.57 6.04
C TYR A 52 2.24 13.16 4.63
N PRO A 53 2.54 14.46 4.51
CA PRO A 53 2.60 15.13 3.21
C PRO A 53 3.75 14.57 2.37
N GLY A 54 3.56 14.55 1.08
CA GLY A 54 4.53 14.08 0.11
C GLY A 54 3.85 13.70 -1.20
N ASP A 55 4.62 13.32 -2.17
CA ASP A 55 4.11 12.88 -3.47
C ASP A 55 4.34 11.37 -3.63
N PHE A 56 3.26 10.62 -3.77
CA PHE A 56 3.36 9.23 -4.22
C PHE A 56 3.87 9.20 -5.65
N THR A 57 5.03 8.63 -5.85
CA THR A 57 5.70 8.63 -7.16
C THR A 57 5.46 7.36 -7.94
N SER A 58 5.69 6.19 -7.33
CA SER A 58 5.44 4.89 -7.96
C SER A 58 5.43 3.73 -6.96
N VAL A 59 4.87 2.61 -7.40
CA VAL A 59 4.91 1.34 -6.68
C VAL A 59 6.36 0.88 -6.46
N GLU A 60 7.21 1.04 -7.49
CA GLU A 60 8.61 0.64 -7.44
C GLU A 60 9.37 1.36 -6.32
N GLN A 61 9.29 2.69 -6.28
CA GLN A 61 9.97 3.48 -5.26
C GLN A 61 9.44 3.19 -3.85
N THR A 62 8.14 2.97 -3.73
CA THR A 62 7.53 2.58 -2.46
C THR A 62 8.08 1.23 -1.97
N VAL A 63 8.13 0.23 -2.84
CA VAL A 63 8.64 -1.11 -2.49
C VAL A 63 10.12 -1.06 -2.14
N ASP A 64 10.93 -0.35 -2.93
CA ASP A 64 12.36 -0.19 -2.68
C ASP A 64 12.62 0.48 -1.31
N ALA A 65 11.81 1.49 -0.96
CA ALA A 65 11.90 2.17 0.33
C ALA A 65 11.46 1.26 1.51
N VAL A 66 10.40 0.46 1.33
CA VAL A 66 9.96 -0.53 2.33
C VAL A 66 11.02 -1.58 2.57
N ILE A 67 11.58 -2.15 1.50
CA ILE A 67 12.66 -3.15 1.61
C ILE A 67 13.88 -2.56 2.34
N SER A 68 14.27 -1.34 1.97
CA SER A 68 15.40 -0.64 2.60
C SER A 68 15.15 -0.41 4.09
N TYR A 69 13.94 0.02 4.46
CA TYR A 69 13.55 0.21 5.85
C TYR A 69 13.62 -1.10 6.64
N LEU A 70 12.98 -2.17 6.16
CA LEU A 70 12.99 -3.48 6.82
C LEU A 70 14.42 -4.00 7.02
N LYS A 71 15.27 -3.88 5.99
CA LYS A 71 16.70 -4.26 6.09
C LYS A 71 17.44 -3.42 7.14
N SER A 72 17.14 -2.12 7.25
CA SER A 72 17.74 -1.26 8.27
C SER A 72 17.32 -1.64 9.70
N CYS A 73 16.14 -2.23 9.87
CA CYS A 73 15.67 -2.82 11.11
C CYS A 73 16.21 -4.23 11.37
N GLY A 74 17.08 -4.76 10.49
CA GLY A 74 17.60 -6.13 10.59
C GLY A 74 16.62 -7.21 10.16
N ILE A 75 15.49 -6.83 9.52
CA ILE A 75 14.47 -7.77 9.03
C ILE A 75 14.83 -8.20 7.61
N SER A 76 15.12 -9.48 7.43
CA SER A 76 15.35 -10.10 6.11
C SER A 76 14.25 -11.08 5.71
N GLN A 77 13.41 -11.44 6.67
CA GLN A 77 12.30 -12.38 6.52
C GLN A 77 11.05 -11.84 7.21
N LEU A 78 9.90 -12.02 6.56
CA LEU A 78 8.57 -11.74 7.09
C LEU A 78 7.78 -13.04 7.21
N ASP A 79 7.09 -13.26 8.32
CA ASP A 79 6.18 -14.40 8.49
C ASP A 79 4.93 -14.23 7.64
N GLY A 80 4.45 -13.00 7.49
CA GLY A 80 3.31 -12.67 6.67
C GLY A 80 3.42 -11.32 5.99
N ALA A 81 2.70 -11.17 4.88
CA ALA A 81 2.48 -9.89 4.24
C ALA A 81 1.06 -9.83 3.65
N TYR A 82 0.41 -8.69 3.82
CA TYR A 82 -0.91 -8.40 3.25
C TYR A 82 -0.82 -7.19 2.33
N GLY A 83 -1.52 -7.22 1.22
CA GLY A 83 -1.62 -6.09 0.30
C GLY A 83 -2.97 -6.04 -0.38
N CYS A 84 -3.68 -4.90 -0.24
CA CYS A 84 -4.99 -4.67 -0.85
C CYS A 84 -4.88 -3.67 -1.99
N SER A 85 -5.53 -3.95 -3.14
CA SER A 85 -5.60 -3.06 -4.30
C SER A 85 -4.20 -2.59 -4.74
N MET A 86 -3.86 -1.30 -4.61
CA MET A 86 -2.52 -0.76 -4.85
C MET A 86 -1.47 -1.45 -3.96
N GLY A 87 -1.81 -1.74 -2.70
CA GLY A 87 -0.95 -2.50 -1.80
C GLY A 87 -0.70 -3.92 -2.28
N GLY A 88 -1.67 -4.52 -2.97
CA GLY A 88 -1.48 -5.80 -3.66
C GLY A 88 -0.48 -5.70 -4.81
N ALA A 89 -0.43 -4.59 -5.55
CA ALA A 89 0.60 -4.33 -6.55
C ALA A 89 1.99 -4.19 -5.91
N CYS A 90 2.09 -3.47 -4.79
CA CYS A 90 3.34 -3.35 -4.02
C CYS A 90 3.83 -4.73 -3.55
N LEU A 91 2.95 -5.53 -2.97
CA LEU A 91 3.30 -6.87 -2.50
C LEU A 91 3.71 -7.80 -3.65
N THR A 92 2.99 -7.75 -4.77
CA THR A 92 3.36 -8.51 -5.98
C THR A 92 4.75 -8.12 -6.49
N ARG A 93 5.05 -6.82 -6.53
CA ARG A 93 6.37 -6.31 -6.89
C ARG A 93 7.44 -6.81 -5.94
N MET A 94 7.21 -6.73 -4.64
CA MET A 94 8.14 -7.19 -3.60
C MET A 94 8.45 -8.69 -3.73
N LEU A 95 7.42 -9.51 -3.98
CA LEU A 95 7.57 -10.94 -4.24
C LEU A 95 8.40 -11.20 -5.51
N ALA A 96 8.15 -10.43 -6.58
CA ALA A 96 8.86 -10.59 -7.85
C ALA A 96 10.35 -10.21 -7.76
N LEU A 97 10.72 -9.27 -6.89
CA LEU A 97 12.12 -8.91 -6.63
C LEU A 97 12.88 -10.01 -5.90
N GLY A 98 12.21 -10.76 -5.04
CA GLY A 98 12.84 -11.85 -4.27
C GLY A 98 13.90 -11.40 -3.27
N GLU A 99 13.95 -10.11 -2.92
CA GLU A 99 14.92 -9.54 -1.99
C GLU A 99 14.59 -9.80 -0.52
N MET A 100 13.34 -10.18 -0.24
CA MET A 100 12.83 -10.50 1.08
C MET A 100 12.20 -11.90 1.05
N THR A 101 12.45 -12.70 2.07
CA THR A 101 11.72 -13.95 2.25
C THR A 101 10.37 -13.65 2.90
N ILE A 102 9.27 -14.09 2.28
CA ILE A 102 7.91 -13.91 2.81
C ILE A 102 7.27 -15.28 2.99
N GLY A 103 6.95 -15.64 4.23
CA GLY A 103 6.40 -16.94 4.57
C GLY A 103 5.00 -17.14 4.00
N ARG A 104 4.13 -16.13 4.11
CA ARG A 104 2.76 -16.14 3.57
C ARG A 104 2.42 -14.75 3.02
N ALA A 105 1.85 -14.71 1.82
CA ALA A 105 1.39 -13.47 1.19
C ALA A 105 -0.10 -13.55 0.89
N ILE A 106 -0.85 -12.51 1.26
CA ILE A 106 -2.26 -12.35 0.92
C ILE A 106 -2.37 -11.11 0.02
N ILE A 107 -2.82 -11.33 -1.22
CA ILE A 107 -3.07 -10.27 -2.20
C ILE A 107 -4.58 -10.18 -2.39
N ASP A 108 -5.16 -9.10 -1.89
CA ASP A 108 -6.60 -8.85 -1.92
C ASP A 108 -6.91 -7.80 -3.00
N GLY A 109 -7.60 -8.23 -4.06
CA GLY A 109 -7.97 -7.36 -5.18
C GLY A 109 -6.77 -6.65 -5.82
N GLY A 110 -5.59 -7.26 -5.77
CA GLY A 110 -4.35 -6.65 -6.25
C GLY A 110 -4.41 -6.29 -7.73
N ILE A 111 -3.94 -5.10 -8.06
CA ILE A 111 -3.78 -4.65 -9.44
C ILE A 111 -2.52 -5.31 -9.99
N THR A 112 -2.64 -6.09 -11.05
CA THR A 112 -1.47 -6.58 -11.77
C THR A 112 -0.74 -5.41 -12.43
N PRO A 113 0.59 -5.32 -12.36
CA PRO A 113 1.36 -4.29 -13.05
C PRO A 113 1.34 -4.55 -14.56
N TYR A 114 0.17 -4.37 -15.17
CA TYR A 114 -0.01 -4.50 -16.62
C TYR A 114 0.43 -3.21 -17.30
N GLN A 115 1.46 -3.29 -18.10
CA GLN A 115 1.90 -2.14 -18.90
C GLN A 115 1.01 -1.98 -20.12
N LEU A 116 0.07 -1.07 -20.04
CA LEU A 116 -0.75 -0.66 -21.17
C LEU A 116 0.10 0.05 -22.23
N PRO A 117 -0.20 -0.12 -23.52
CA PRO A 117 0.40 0.69 -24.57
C PRO A 117 0.30 2.18 -24.27
N PHE A 118 1.36 2.94 -24.58
CA PHE A 118 1.51 4.34 -24.21
C PHE A 118 0.28 5.22 -24.50
N LEU A 119 -0.33 5.07 -25.67
CA LEU A 119 -1.52 5.84 -26.06
C LEU A 119 -2.75 5.47 -25.20
N VAL A 120 -2.95 4.19 -24.92
CA VAL A 120 -4.06 3.72 -24.08
C VAL A 120 -3.89 4.23 -22.66
N ARG A 121 -2.67 4.17 -22.13
CA ARG A 121 -2.34 4.71 -20.80
C ARG A 121 -2.63 6.20 -20.68
N LYS A 122 -2.24 7.01 -21.70
CA LYS A 122 -2.53 8.46 -21.71
C LYS A 122 -4.03 8.76 -21.79
N LEU A 123 -4.78 8.02 -22.58
CA LEU A 123 -6.23 8.17 -22.68
C LEU A 123 -6.94 7.83 -21.37
N LEU A 124 -6.57 6.72 -20.74
CA LEU A 124 -7.12 6.33 -19.44
C LEU A 124 -6.76 7.34 -18.34
N LEU A 125 -5.51 7.79 -18.31
CA LEU A 125 -5.09 8.83 -17.35
C LEU A 125 -5.89 10.14 -17.54
N ALA A 126 -6.09 10.58 -18.78
CA ALA A 126 -6.87 11.80 -19.07
C ALA A 126 -8.34 11.62 -18.63
N ARG A 127 -8.94 10.46 -18.91
CA ARG A 127 -10.28 10.10 -18.44
C ARG A 127 -10.36 10.14 -16.91
N ASP A 128 -9.43 9.51 -16.22
CA ASP A 128 -9.45 9.40 -14.77
C ASP A 128 -9.25 10.76 -14.10
N VAL A 129 -8.29 11.56 -14.58
CA VAL A 129 -8.10 12.95 -14.11
C VAL A 129 -9.37 13.79 -14.29
N LEU A 130 -10.06 13.65 -15.44
CA LEU A 130 -11.31 14.37 -15.68
C LEU A 130 -12.41 13.89 -14.73
N SER A 131 -12.55 12.57 -14.56
CA SER A 131 -13.55 11.97 -13.66
C SER A 131 -13.35 12.39 -12.21
N PHE A 132 -12.11 12.35 -11.71
CA PHE A 132 -11.77 12.81 -10.36
C PHE A 132 -12.04 14.31 -10.17
N LYS A 133 -11.70 15.15 -11.16
CA LYS A 133 -12.03 16.58 -11.11
C LYS A 133 -13.54 16.84 -11.08
N MET A 134 -14.30 16.09 -11.85
CA MET A 134 -15.77 16.17 -11.83
C MET A 134 -16.35 15.71 -10.49
N ALA A 135 -15.89 14.59 -9.95
CA ALA A 135 -16.31 14.08 -8.65
C ALA A 135 -15.94 15.05 -7.51
N ALA A 136 -14.74 15.61 -7.52
CA ALA A 136 -14.29 16.59 -6.51
C ALA A 136 -15.13 17.88 -6.50
N ASN A 137 -15.73 18.25 -7.64
CA ASN A 137 -16.52 19.48 -7.77
C ASN A 137 -18.05 19.25 -7.78
N SER A 138 -18.50 18.01 -7.68
CA SER A 138 -19.94 17.70 -7.75
C SER A 138 -20.31 16.52 -6.85
N ARG A 139 -21.03 16.83 -5.76
CA ARG A 139 -21.56 15.82 -4.85
C ARG A 139 -22.46 14.79 -5.57
N LYS A 140 -23.25 15.23 -6.57
CA LYS A 140 -24.10 14.33 -7.36
C LYS A 140 -23.30 13.31 -8.18
N VAL A 141 -22.14 13.71 -8.70
CA VAL A 141 -21.25 12.80 -9.45
C VAL A 141 -20.59 11.83 -8.49
N LEU A 142 -20.21 12.29 -7.31
CA LEU A 142 -19.64 11.43 -6.27
C LEU A 142 -20.65 10.36 -5.80
N GLU A 143 -21.89 10.77 -5.48
CA GLU A 143 -22.97 9.88 -5.05
C GLU A 143 -23.43 8.89 -6.14
N ALA A 144 -23.17 9.19 -7.42
CA ALA A 144 -23.48 8.28 -8.54
C ALA A 144 -22.34 7.28 -8.84
N ALA A 145 -21.15 7.51 -8.29
CA ALA A 145 -19.96 6.66 -8.49
C ALA A 145 -19.79 5.59 -7.39
N PHE A 146 -20.51 5.75 -6.28
CA PHE A 146 -20.56 4.87 -5.10
C PHE A 146 -22.01 4.53 -4.73
#